data_eba9b8aaa92dba8c20270d5266f9e3f7
#
_entry.id   eba9b8aaa92dba8c20270d5266f9e3f7
#
_cell.length_a   1.000
_cell.length_b   1.000
_cell.length_c   1.000
_cell.angle_alpha   90.00
_cell.angle_beta   90.00
_cell.angle_gamma   90.00
#
_symmetry.space_group_name_H-M   'P 1'
#
loop_
_entity.id
_entity.type
_entity.pdbx_description
1 polymer ?
#
loop_
_entity_poly.entity_id
_entity_poly.type
_entity_poly.pdbx_seq_one_letter_code
_entity_poly.pdbx_strand_id
1 'polypeptide(L)'
;MEYKNKNQVKTLKEFIALSLNDVHPKLDGKYPGIDEAITLFLSWVTKKKKIAVFGDYDVDGDGALAIATLLMRSLRLTAEIVSPGRFSNGYGITTKAIEDLHQKGINALITVDNGIAALEPLKLAKEYGMEIIVLDHHEPVIRDGEVILPEVDVLVDPHVTGGRNGFDDLCGAGLMYFFATGVLKRVGILDETTREKMIVFAALSTVADVVKLQADNRAIVTEGLRLIREDKMTEGLRELIRGVGIDLSTFDEGTIGYSIGPCLNASGRLSDKGPEKMVQLLTCETVSEATSSLVEKAILCNEKRKEIVADMLNMASMYLLATDDDNSRFLVYHHQGAKHEGVAGIAAAQLAEKYHKPCIVLCGSGTVKGSGRTFLTADVLGSLRKIDQDLLISYGGHPEACGVKLLESNIPAFRAAMQKVTPKVDIPEELLYDFDIEADAAEAFATEQQEYAPFGAGNPKPLVRMKLHVVKVFFMGDAKQHVKFLTKEGISVLQFDGAKALKGKKPEWIKTVDAVGTLGFNTYMGKTTLQLEAKSFAVK
;
A
#
# COMPACT_ATOMS: atom_id res chain seq x y z
N MET A 1 -17.28 -23.59 -7.99
CA MET A 1 -16.63 -22.58 -8.87
C MET A 1 -16.12 -23.31 -10.10
N GLU A 2 -16.47 -22.86 -11.27
CA GLU A 2 -16.04 -23.42 -12.54
C GLU A 2 -14.74 -22.71 -13.00
N TYR A 3 -13.79 -23.45 -13.61
CA TYR A 3 -12.53 -22.88 -14.07
C TYR A 3 -12.57 -22.68 -15.58
N LYS A 4 -12.34 -21.46 -16.05
CA LYS A 4 -12.41 -21.10 -17.45
C LYS A 4 -11.14 -20.39 -17.90
N ASN A 5 -10.48 -20.93 -18.93
CA ASN A 5 -9.33 -20.28 -19.55
C ASN A 5 -9.79 -19.03 -20.30
N LYS A 6 -9.09 -17.91 -20.09
CA LYS A 6 -9.37 -16.65 -20.82
C LYS A 6 -9.09 -16.77 -22.32
N ASN A 7 -8.20 -17.69 -22.73
CA ASN A 7 -7.77 -17.91 -24.14
C ASN A 7 -7.30 -16.63 -24.87
N GLN A 8 -6.81 -15.65 -24.11
CA GLN A 8 -6.36 -14.37 -24.66
C GLN A 8 -4.90 -14.40 -25.13
N VAL A 9 -4.11 -15.28 -24.53
CA VAL A 9 -2.65 -15.34 -24.72
C VAL A 9 -2.18 -16.79 -24.77
N LYS A 10 -1.06 -17.03 -25.47
CA LYS A 10 -0.41 -18.35 -25.58
C LYS A 10 0.95 -18.39 -24.89
N THR A 11 1.57 -17.25 -24.70
CA THR A 11 2.91 -17.12 -24.10
C THR A 11 2.92 -16.08 -22.98
N LEU A 12 3.88 -16.20 -22.05
CA LEU A 12 4.10 -15.19 -21.01
C LEU A 12 4.39 -13.82 -21.59
N LYS A 13 5.15 -13.75 -22.68
CA LYS A 13 5.43 -12.48 -23.37
C LYS A 13 4.15 -11.79 -23.86
N GLU A 14 3.22 -12.53 -24.45
CA GLU A 14 1.91 -11.99 -24.86
C GLU A 14 1.09 -11.53 -23.65
N PHE A 15 1.09 -12.32 -22.56
CA PHE A 15 0.40 -11.97 -21.32
C PHE A 15 0.91 -10.66 -20.73
N ILE A 16 2.23 -10.52 -20.62
CA ILE A 16 2.86 -9.32 -20.07
C ILE A 16 2.62 -8.10 -20.97
N ALA A 17 2.61 -8.28 -22.30
CA ALA A 17 2.33 -7.21 -23.25
C ALA A 17 0.91 -6.62 -23.12
N LEU A 18 -0.04 -7.32 -22.47
CA LEU A 18 -1.36 -6.76 -22.17
C LEU A 18 -1.31 -5.63 -21.13
N SER A 19 -0.31 -5.64 -20.25
CA SER A 19 -0.17 -4.68 -19.16
C SER A 19 1.05 -3.77 -19.29
N LEU A 20 2.11 -4.19 -20.02
CA LEU A 20 3.36 -3.46 -20.14
C LEU A 20 3.71 -3.17 -21.60
N ASN A 21 3.94 -1.88 -21.90
CA ASN A 21 4.47 -1.44 -23.20
C ASN A 21 6.00 -1.65 -23.29
N ASP A 22 6.71 -1.52 -22.16
CA ASP A 22 8.14 -1.75 -22.03
C ASP A 22 8.39 -2.63 -20.79
N VAL A 23 9.02 -3.80 -21.01
CA VAL A 23 9.34 -4.76 -19.93
C VAL A 23 10.54 -4.29 -19.10
N HIS A 24 11.44 -3.51 -19.70
CA HIS A 24 12.67 -3.01 -19.08
C HIS A 24 12.80 -1.48 -19.23
N PRO A 25 11.88 -0.71 -18.62
CA PRO A 25 11.92 0.75 -18.72
C PRO A 25 13.19 1.30 -18.06
N LYS A 26 13.70 2.42 -18.59
CA LYS A 26 14.88 3.10 -18.07
C LYS A 26 14.48 4.37 -17.34
N LEU A 27 15.10 4.60 -16.18
CA LEU A 27 15.01 5.85 -15.44
C LEU A 27 15.95 6.90 -16.08
N ASP A 28 15.59 7.35 -17.27
CA ASP A 28 16.31 8.38 -17.99
C ASP A 28 15.37 9.56 -18.30
N GLY A 29 15.72 10.72 -17.89
CA GLY A 29 15.00 11.92 -18.31
C GLY A 29 14.28 12.66 -17.19
N LYS A 30 13.56 13.69 -17.63
CA LYS A 30 12.88 14.66 -16.78
C LYS A 30 11.42 14.24 -16.56
N TYR A 31 10.88 14.58 -15.40
CA TYR A 31 9.48 14.43 -15.10
C TYR A 31 8.74 15.77 -15.27
N PRO A 32 7.50 15.81 -15.82
CA PRO A 32 6.75 17.05 -16.01
C PRO A 32 6.61 17.86 -14.72
N GLY A 33 6.83 19.18 -14.78
CA GLY A 33 6.72 20.10 -13.64
C GLY A 33 7.90 20.10 -12.66
N ILE A 34 8.77 19.10 -12.68
CA ILE A 34 9.91 19.01 -11.75
C ILE A 34 10.96 20.08 -11.98
N ASP A 35 11.20 20.50 -13.21
CA ASP A 35 12.22 21.54 -13.52
C ASP A 35 11.85 22.91 -12.92
N GLU A 36 10.57 23.26 -12.90
CA GLU A 36 10.02 24.45 -12.27
C GLU A 36 10.19 24.40 -10.75
N ALA A 37 9.85 23.26 -10.16
CA ALA A 37 10.02 23.01 -8.72
C ALA A 37 11.50 23.13 -8.30
N ILE A 38 12.43 22.53 -9.07
CA ILE A 38 13.88 22.64 -8.84
C ILE A 38 14.33 24.09 -8.92
N THR A 39 13.85 24.84 -9.90
CA THR A 39 14.25 26.25 -10.10
C THR A 39 13.80 27.11 -8.92
N LEU A 40 12.55 26.93 -8.45
CA LEU A 40 12.03 27.64 -7.30
C LEU A 40 12.80 27.27 -6.03
N PHE A 41 13.02 25.99 -5.77
CA PHE A 41 13.78 25.50 -4.61
C PHE A 41 15.19 26.08 -4.57
N LEU A 42 15.94 26.10 -5.68
CA LEU A 42 17.29 26.67 -5.75
C LEU A 42 17.28 28.19 -5.50
N SER A 43 16.19 28.90 -5.87
CA SER A 43 16.00 30.28 -5.49
C SER A 43 15.85 30.45 -3.98
N TRP A 44 15.16 29.53 -3.29
CA TRP A 44 15.04 29.53 -1.82
C TRP A 44 16.38 29.33 -1.14
N VAL A 45 17.19 28.40 -1.65
CA VAL A 45 18.56 28.16 -1.15
C VAL A 45 19.40 29.42 -1.28
N THR A 46 19.37 30.08 -2.45
CA THR A 46 20.10 31.31 -2.71
C THR A 46 19.64 32.45 -1.80
N LYS A 47 18.33 32.57 -1.56
CA LYS A 47 17.72 33.57 -0.68
C LYS A 47 17.80 33.20 0.81
N LYS A 48 18.38 32.04 1.15
CA LYS A 48 18.50 31.53 2.54
C LYS A 48 17.15 31.44 3.25
N LYS A 49 16.11 31.01 2.55
CA LYS A 49 14.80 30.81 3.14
C LYS A 49 14.83 29.71 4.19
N LYS A 50 13.95 29.80 5.21
CA LYS A 50 13.70 28.73 6.16
C LYS A 50 12.70 27.77 5.54
N ILE A 51 13.13 26.54 5.29
CA ILE A 51 12.40 25.53 4.53
C ILE A 51 11.78 24.51 5.48
N ALA A 52 10.52 24.15 5.22
CA ALA A 52 9.91 22.94 5.77
C ALA A 52 9.55 21.96 4.65
N VAL A 53 9.65 20.66 4.93
CA VAL A 53 9.10 19.57 4.10
C VAL A 53 8.07 18.84 4.93
N PHE A 54 6.84 18.80 4.45
CA PHE A 54 5.70 18.19 5.13
C PHE A 54 5.22 16.99 4.32
N GLY A 55 5.32 15.77 4.89
CA GLY A 55 4.89 14.52 4.28
C GLY A 55 3.54 14.03 4.77
N ASP A 56 3.18 12.78 4.42
CA ASP A 56 2.09 12.04 5.06
C ASP A 56 2.64 11.04 6.10
N TYR A 57 1.76 10.27 6.75
CA TYR A 57 2.05 9.40 7.91
C TYR A 57 2.25 7.91 7.54
N ASP A 58 2.26 7.55 6.29
CA ASP A 58 2.44 6.17 5.82
C ASP A 58 3.80 5.96 5.15
N VAL A 59 4.01 4.79 4.53
CA VAL A 59 5.31 4.44 3.93
C VAL A 59 5.67 5.36 2.77
N ASP A 60 4.70 5.87 1.99
CA ASP A 60 5.00 6.77 0.88
C ASP A 60 5.44 8.13 1.42
N GLY A 61 4.70 8.71 2.36
CA GLY A 61 5.10 9.93 3.06
C GLY A 61 6.44 9.78 3.80
N ASP A 62 6.64 8.67 4.54
CA ASP A 62 7.90 8.40 5.25
C ASP A 62 9.09 8.24 4.28
N GLY A 63 8.90 7.54 3.16
CA GLY A 63 9.91 7.38 2.10
C GLY A 63 10.25 8.70 1.42
N ALA A 64 9.24 9.51 1.11
CA ALA A 64 9.42 10.84 0.55
C ALA A 64 10.19 11.77 1.51
N LEU A 65 9.85 11.77 2.80
CA LEU A 65 10.57 12.52 3.83
C LEU A 65 12.00 12.01 4.05
N ALA A 66 12.23 10.69 3.92
CA ALA A 66 13.58 10.13 3.95
C ALA A 66 14.43 10.64 2.78
N ILE A 67 13.88 10.66 1.55
CA ILE A 67 14.54 11.24 0.37
C ILE A 67 14.81 12.73 0.57
N ALA A 68 13.83 13.49 1.09
CA ALA A 68 14.00 14.91 1.42
C ALA A 68 15.13 15.12 2.44
N THR A 69 15.21 14.29 3.46
CA THR A 69 16.26 14.33 4.48
C THR A 69 17.65 14.11 3.85
N LEU A 70 17.79 13.14 2.94
CA LEU A 70 19.04 12.91 2.23
C LEU A 70 19.40 14.09 1.32
N LEU A 71 18.43 14.70 0.62
CA LEU A 71 18.63 15.91 -0.17
C LEU A 71 19.18 17.04 0.69
N MET A 72 18.51 17.34 1.83
CA MET A 72 18.93 18.44 2.71
C MET A 72 20.34 18.19 3.29
N ARG A 73 20.65 16.96 3.69
CA ARG A 73 21.99 16.56 4.15
C ARG A 73 23.06 16.76 3.07
N SER A 74 22.80 16.33 1.82
CA SER A 74 23.73 16.48 0.71
C SER A 74 24.03 17.96 0.39
N LEU A 75 23.01 18.81 0.51
CA LEU A 75 23.14 20.26 0.34
C LEU A 75 23.66 21.00 1.58
N ARG A 76 23.86 20.30 2.69
CA ARG A 76 24.20 20.87 4.01
C ARG A 76 23.22 21.94 4.46
N LEU A 77 21.94 21.74 4.17
CA LEU A 77 20.84 22.62 4.55
C LEU A 77 20.13 22.07 5.79
N THR A 78 19.66 22.99 6.64
CA THR A 78 18.74 22.68 7.71
C THR A 78 17.32 22.95 7.23
N ALA A 79 16.44 21.95 7.33
CA ALA A 79 15.02 22.08 7.04
C ALA A 79 14.20 21.43 8.18
N GLU A 80 13.00 21.93 8.38
CA GLU A 80 12.03 21.31 9.25
C GLU A 80 11.39 20.14 8.50
N ILE A 81 11.69 18.90 8.89
CA ILE A 81 11.06 17.71 8.33
C ILE A 81 9.87 17.34 9.21
N VAL A 82 8.66 17.37 8.64
CA VAL A 82 7.42 17.19 9.39
C VAL A 82 6.66 15.99 8.86
N SER A 83 6.53 14.99 9.73
CA SER A 83 5.64 13.86 9.50
C SER A 83 4.44 14.00 10.43
N PRO A 84 3.21 14.15 9.91
CA PRO A 84 2.02 14.41 10.73
C PRO A 84 1.61 13.17 11.52
N GLY A 85 0.96 13.39 12.66
CA GLY A 85 0.28 12.34 13.40
C GLY A 85 -1.12 12.09 12.84
N ARG A 86 -1.45 10.83 12.59
CA ARG A 86 -2.74 10.40 12.05
C ARG A 86 -3.93 10.77 12.92
N PHE A 87 -3.77 10.73 14.24
CA PHE A 87 -4.88 10.91 15.20
C PHE A 87 -5.11 12.39 15.55
N SER A 88 -4.04 13.17 15.63
CA SER A 88 -4.11 14.58 16.00
C SER A 88 -4.45 15.50 14.83
N ASN A 89 -3.92 15.21 13.65
CA ASN A 89 -4.00 16.10 12.48
C ASN A 89 -4.97 15.60 11.41
N GLY A 90 -5.29 14.30 11.39
CA GLY A 90 -6.05 13.69 10.29
C GLY A 90 -5.15 13.43 9.07
N TYR A 91 -5.73 13.51 7.87
CA TYR A 91 -5.02 13.33 6.61
C TYR A 91 -4.51 14.66 6.07
N GLY A 92 -3.27 14.68 5.60
CA GLY A 92 -2.63 15.81 4.93
C GLY A 92 -2.32 17.01 5.84
N ILE A 93 -1.89 18.11 5.22
CA ILE A 93 -1.55 19.34 5.94
C ILE A 93 -2.80 20.08 6.40
N THR A 94 -2.78 20.61 7.62
CA THR A 94 -3.89 21.34 8.25
C THR A 94 -3.55 22.81 8.47
N THR A 95 -4.58 23.65 8.67
CA THR A 95 -4.41 25.08 9.03
C THR A 95 -3.56 25.24 10.29
N LYS A 96 -3.76 24.35 11.29
CA LYS A 96 -2.94 24.36 12.50
C LYS A 96 -1.47 24.07 12.21
N ALA A 97 -1.17 23.11 11.34
CA ALA A 97 0.22 22.83 10.95
C ALA A 97 0.86 24.04 10.25
N ILE A 98 0.12 24.75 9.41
CA ILE A 98 0.60 26.00 8.77
C ILE A 98 0.88 27.08 9.82
N GLU A 99 -0.01 27.29 10.80
CA GLU A 99 0.20 28.23 11.89
C GLU A 99 1.47 27.90 12.70
N ASP A 100 1.65 26.61 13.04
CA ASP A 100 2.82 26.15 13.79
C ASP A 100 4.12 26.37 12.99
N LEU A 101 4.11 26.12 11.67
CA LEU A 101 5.24 26.39 10.79
C LEU A 101 5.53 27.90 10.65
N HIS A 102 4.50 28.73 10.54
CA HIS A 102 4.64 30.18 10.50
C HIS A 102 5.28 30.73 11.79
N GLN A 103 4.85 30.23 12.96
CA GLN A 103 5.43 30.62 14.26
C GLN A 103 6.92 30.25 14.36
N LYS A 104 7.36 29.16 13.70
CA LYS A 104 8.77 28.78 13.58
C LYS A 104 9.55 29.66 12.58
N GLY A 105 8.86 30.56 11.88
CA GLY A 105 9.41 31.46 10.88
C GLY A 105 9.70 30.79 9.54
N ILE A 106 9.03 29.66 9.25
CA ILE A 106 9.11 29.00 7.95
C ILE A 106 8.48 29.90 6.89
N ASN A 107 9.15 30.06 5.74
CA ASN A 107 8.70 30.90 4.65
C ASN A 107 8.86 30.22 3.27
N ALA A 108 9.22 28.94 3.27
CA ALA A 108 9.23 28.07 2.09
C ALA A 108 8.75 26.68 2.51
N LEU A 109 7.77 26.14 1.81
CA LEU A 109 7.11 24.88 2.15
C LEU A 109 7.12 23.94 0.94
N ILE A 110 7.59 22.71 1.15
CA ILE A 110 7.36 21.60 0.23
C ILE A 110 6.34 20.67 0.91
N THR A 111 5.22 20.39 0.27
CA THR A 111 4.39 19.24 0.67
C THR A 111 4.71 18.08 -0.25
N VAL A 112 4.75 16.87 0.29
CA VAL A 112 5.01 15.66 -0.46
C VAL A 112 4.05 14.55 -0.04
N ASP A 113 3.48 13.85 -1.02
CA ASP A 113 2.46 12.82 -0.78
C ASP A 113 1.19 13.39 -0.11
N ASN A 114 0.98 14.66 -0.23
CA ASN A 114 -0.23 15.41 0.15
C ASN A 114 -0.15 16.85 -0.38
N GLY A 115 -1.28 17.56 -0.33
CA GLY A 115 -1.32 18.99 -0.65
C GLY A 115 -2.35 19.33 -1.72
N ILE A 116 -2.58 18.48 -2.72
CA ILE A 116 -3.51 18.76 -3.82
C ILE A 116 -4.94 19.08 -3.32
N ALA A 117 -5.38 18.42 -2.25
CA ALA A 117 -6.69 18.62 -1.66
C ALA A 117 -6.72 19.64 -0.50
N ALA A 118 -5.55 20.19 -0.12
CA ALA A 118 -5.40 21.06 1.04
C ALA A 118 -5.67 22.57 0.72
N LEU A 119 -6.83 22.85 0.12
CA LEU A 119 -7.16 24.19 -0.41
C LEU A 119 -7.02 25.29 0.65
N GLU A 120 -7.74 25.18 1.78
CA GLU A 120 -7.74 26.21 2.83
C GLU A 120 -6.40 26.31 3.58
N PRO A 121 -5.73 25.19 3.97
CA PRO A 121 -4.41 25.28 4.60
C PRO A 121 -3.36 25.98 3.72
N LEU A 122 -3.29 25.64 2.42
CA LEU A 122 -2.29 26.22 1.51
C LEU A 122 -2.61 27.68 1.17
N LYS A 123 -3.91 28.05 1.09
CA LYS A 123 -4.30 29.45 1.00
C LYS A 123 -3.82 30.25 2.22
N LEU A 124 -4.01 29.73 3.43
CA LEU A 124 -3.49 30.36 4.65
C LEU A 124 -1.96 30.51 4.61
N ALA A 125 -1.25 29.50 4.09
CA ALA A 125 0.21 29.59 3.94
C ALA A 125 0.61 30.70 2.96
N LYS A 126 -0.14 30.91 1.87
CA LYS A 126 0.06 32.03 0.95
C LYS A 126 -0.24 33.39 1.62
N GLU A 127 -1.28 33.49 2.44
CA GLU A 127 -1.59 34.69 3.24
C GLU A 127 -0.45 35.05 4.21
N TYR A 128 0.26 34.04 4.74
CA TYR A 128 1.47 34.22 5.54
C TYR A 128 2.74 34.51 4.72
N GLY A 129 2.63 34.62 3.39
CA GLY A 129 3.74 34.91 2.49
C GLY A 129 4.71 33.76 2.25
N MET A 130 4.28 32.53 2.50
CA MET A 130 5.09 31.36 2.17
C MET A 130 5.12 31.11 0.66
N GLU A 131 6.27 30.71 0.12
CA GLU A 131 6.38 30.11 -1.21
C GLU A 131 6.21 28.60 -1.08
N ILE A 132 5.42 27.97 -1.99
CA ILE A 132 4.93 26.60 -1.81
C ILE A 132 5.23 25.77 -3.07
N ILE A 133 5.81 24.58 -2.87
CA ILE A 133 5.91 23.50 -3.84
C ILE A 133 5.05 22.34 -3.35
N VAL A 134 4.15 21.82 -4.19
CA VAL A 134 3.39 20.61 -3.95
C VAL A 134 3.90 19.51 -4.86
N LEU A 135 4.30 18.37 -4.28
CA LEU A 135 4.66 17.12 -4.97
C LEU A 135 3.66 16.05 -4.52
N ASP A 136 2.57 15.89 -5.25
CA ASP A 136 1.46 15.01 -4.86
C ASP A 136 1.02 14.13 -6.03
N HIS A 137 0.27 13.08 -5.74
CA HIS A 137 -0.25 12.12 -6.72
C HIS A 137 -1.70 11.73 -6.44
N HIS A 138 -2.35 12.39 -5.49
CA HIS A 138 -3.73 12.13 -5.16
C HIS A 138 -4.69 12.83 -6.13
N GLU A 139 -5.94 12.38 -6.16
CA GLU A 139 -6.97 13.00 -6.98
C GLU A 139 -7.27 14.43 -6.51
N PRO A 140 -7.33 15.41 -7.42
CA PRO A 140 -7.67 16.77 -7.07
C PRO A 140 -9.12 16.89 -6.61
N VAL A 141 -9.43 17.97 -5.89
CA VAL A 141 -10.80 18.27 -5.46
C VAL A 141 -11.67 18.58 -6.67
N ILE A 142 -12.81 17.90 -6.77
CA ILE A 142 -13.81 18.17 -7.81
C ILE A 142 -15.07 18.74 -7.14
N ARG A 143 -15.52 19.93 -7.59
CA ARG A 143 -16.78 20.56 -7.17
C ARG A 143 -17.59 20.96 -8.41
N ASP A 144 -18.83 20.51 -8.47
CA ASP A 144 -19.74 20.80 -9.59
C ASP A 144 -19.18 20.41 -10.99
N GLY A 145 -18.31 19.39 -11.02
CA GLY A 145 -17.65 18.90 -12.24
C GLY A 145 -16.38 19.68 -12.62
N GLU A 146 -15.98 20.68 -11.85
CA GLU A 146 -14.74 21.45 -12.07
C GLU A 146 -13.64 21.01 -11.10
N VAL A 147 -12.41 20.91 -11.62
CA VAL A 147 -11.21 20.64 -10.83
C VAL A 147 -10.80 21.91 -10.09
N ILE A 148 -10.71 21.83 -8.77
CA ILE A 148 -10.28 22.93 -7.91
C ILE A 148 -8.87 22.64 -7.40
N LEU A 149 -7.92 23.50 -7.73
CA LEU A 149 -6.52 23.38 -7.35
C LEU A 149 -6.17 24.34 -6.20
N PRO A 150 -5.20 23.97 -5.34
CA PRO A 150 -4.70 24.85 -4.29
C PRO A 150 -3.89 26.04 -4.85
N GLU A 151 -3.90 27.15 -4.13
CA GLU A 151 -3.05 28.31 -4.45
C GLU A 151 -1.60 28.04 -4.03
N VAL A 152 -0.73 27.71 -5.00
CA VAL A 152 0.68 27.39 -4.77
C VAL A 152 1.57 27.97 -5.86
N ASP A 153 2.89 28.03 -5.62
CA ASP A 153 3.83 28.57 -6.60
C ASP A 153 4.20 27.52 -7.66
N VAL A 154 4.34 26.26 -7.26
CA VAL A 154 4.55 25.13 -8.17
C VAL A 154 3.73 23.93 -7.67
N LEU A 155 2.96 23.35 -8.59
CA LEU A 155 2.24 22.10 -8.38
C LEU A 155 2.80 21.05 -9.34
N VAL A 156 3.22 19.92 -8.80
CA VAL A 156 3.58 18.72 -9.55
C VAL A 156 2.67 17.59 -9.06
N ASP A 157 1.72 17.24 -9.90
CA ASP A 157 0.80 16.13 -9.67
C ASP A 157 0.47 15.50 -11.03
N PRO A 158 0.74 14.21 -11.24
CA PRO A 158 0.52 13.54 -12.52
C PRO A 158 -0.91 13.66 -13.06
N HIS A 159 -1.91 13.69 -12.17
CA HIS A 159 -3.32 13.85 -12.55
C HIS A 159 -3.64 15.24 -13.12
N VAL A 160 -2.81 16.24 -12.78
CA VAL A 160 -2.98 17.64 -13.20
C VAL A 160 -1.95 18.04 -14.24
N THR A 161 -0.67 17.78 -13.97
CA THR A 161 0.45 18.18 -14.84
C THR A 161 0.72 17.21 -15.98
N GLY A 162 0.05 16.05 -15.94
CA GLY A 162 0.32 14.92 -16.80
C GLY A 162 1.56 14.13 -16.37
N GLY A 163 1.50 12.83 -16.59
CA GLY A 163 2.63 11.94 -16.35
C GLY A 163 3.58 11.83 -17.53
N ARG A 164 4.72 11.21 -17.34
CA ARG A 164 5.70 10.96 -18.40
C ARG A 164 5.20 9.88 -19.36
N ASN A 165 5.20 10.19 -20.66
CA ASN A 165 4.72 9.27 -21.72
C ASN A 165 3.27 8.78 -21.52
N GLY A 166 2.41 9.60 -20.90
CA GLY A 166 1.02 9.25 -20.61
C GLY A 166 0.83 8.32 -19.42
N PHE A 167 1.87 8.11 -18.60
CA PHE A 167 1.80 7.37 -17.35
C PHE A 167 1.70 8.34 -16.17
N ASP A 168 0.59 8.34 -15.47
CA ASP A 168 0.16 9.30 -14.46
C ASP A 168 0.00 8.72 -13.05
N ASP A 169 0.63 7.58 -12.76
CA ASP A 169 0.45 6.83 -11.50
C ASP A 169 1.77 6.71 -10.70
N LEU A 170 2.50 7.84 -10.53
CA LEU A 170 3.75 7.89 -9.76
C LEU A 170 3.45 8.31 -8.31
N CYS A 171 3.93 7.56 -7.32
CA CYS A 171 3.74 7.87 -5.90
C CYS A 171 4.53 9.10 -5.43
N GLY A 172 4.19 9.64 -4.24
CA GLY A 172 4.82 10.84 -3.68
C GLY A 172 6.33 10.72 -3.52
N ALA A 173 6.84 9.58 -3.03
CA ALA A 173 8.28 9.35 -2.93
C ALA A 173 8.96 9.21 -4.31
N GLY A 174 8.24 8.71 -5.31
CA GLY A 174 8.70 8.70 -6.70
C GLY A 174 8.91 10.12 -7.23
N LEU A 175 7.94 11.01 -7.02
CA LEU A 175 8.06 12.44 -7.36
C LEU A 175 9.21 13.11 -6.61
N MET A 176 9.33 12.83 -5.31
CA MET A 176 10.43 13.36 -4.49
C MET A 176 11.80 12.85 -4.95
N TYR A 177 11.88 11.60 -5.44
CA TYR A 177 13.11 11.06 -6.03
C TYR A 177 13.54 11.83 -7.28
N PHE A 178 12.63 12.10 -8.22
CA PHE A 178 12.93 12.91 -9.41
C PHE A 178 13.33 14.33 -9.03
N PHE A 179 12.62 14.94 -8.09
CA PHE A 179 12.95 16.28 -7.60
C PHE A 179 14.33 16.31 -6.95
N ALA A 180 14.60 15.46 -5.97
CA ALA A 180 15.85 15.46 -5.20
C ALA A 180 17.08 15.17 -6.08
N THR A 181 16.99 14.13 -6.92
CA THR A 181 18.10 13.80 -7.85
C THR A 181 18.29 14.88 -8.90
N GLY A 182 17.21 15.51 -9.38
CA GLY A 182 17.26 16.65 -10.28
C GLY A 182 17.96 17.86 -9.67
N VAL A 183 17.66 18.20 -8.40
CA VAL A 183 18.35 19.26 -7.65
C VAL A 183 19.84 18.96 -7.54
N LEU A 184 20.21 17.77 -7.03
CA LEU A 184 21.61 17.40 -6.82
C LEU A 184 22.42 17.33 -8.13
N LYS A 185 21.78 16.89 -9.22
CA LYS A 185 22.36 16.89 -10.57
C LYS A 185 22.60 18.31 -11.08
N ARG A 186 21.63 19.23 -10.88
CA ARG A 186 21.73 20.63 -11.33
C ARG A 186 22.83 21.40 -10.62
N VAL A 187 23.09 21.09 -9.33
CA VAL A 187 24.19 21.68 -8.57
C VAL A 187 25.51 20.91 -8.69
N GLY A 188 25.53 19.77 -9.40
CA GLY A 188 26.75 19.01 -9.72
C GLY A 188 27.32 18.18 -8.58
N ILE A 189 26.51 17.79 -7.59
CA ILE A 189 26.94 17.01 -6.40
C ILE A 189 26.20 15.67 -6.22
N LEU A 190 25.42 15.24 -7.21
CA LEU A 190 24.76 13.93 -7.16
C LEU A 190 25.83 12.84 -7.22
N ASP A 191 26.04 12.13 -6.12
CA ASP A 191 26.84 10.91 -6.07
C ASP A 191 25.96 9.66 -6.17
N GLU A 192 26.56 8.55 -6.60
CA GLU A 192 25.84 7.31 -6.85
C GLU A 192 25.27 6.69 -5.56
N THR A 193 26.01 6.76 -4.45
CA THR A 193 25.56 6.21 -3.17
C THR A 193 24.29 6.89 -2.66
N THR A 194 24.24 8.22 -2.76
CA THR A 194 23.05 9.00 -2.41
C THR A 194 21.88 8.67 -3.33
N ARG A 195 22.11 8.56 -4.64
CA ARG A 195 21.11 8.17 -5.62
C ARG A 195 20.54 6.77 -5.31
N GLU A 196 21.42 5.79 -5.03
CA GLU A 196 21.06 4.42 -4.69
C GLU A 196 20.17 4.36 -3.44
N LYS A 197 20.48 5.10 -2.39
CA LYS A 197 19.64 5.18 -1.19
C LYS A 197 18.27 5.80 -1.47
N MET A 198 18.23 6.87 -2.24
CA MET A 198 16.96 7.56 -2.57
C MET A 198 16.03 6.66 -3.39
N ILE A 199 16.54 5.94 -4.40
CA ILE A 199 15.71 5.06 -5.22
C ILE A 199 15.21 3.83 -4.44
N VAL A 200 15.96 3.36 -3.45
CA VAL A 200 15.49 2.30 -2.55
C VAL A 200 14.25 2.75 -1.78
N PHE A 201 14.23 3.98 -1.24
CA PHE A 201 13.05 4.51 -0.57
C PHE A 201 11.88 4.70 -1.53
N ALA A 202 12.11 5.24 -2.72
CA ALA A 202 11.07 5.35 -3.74
C ALA A 202 10.49 3.97 -4.13
N ALA A 203 11.32 2.91 -4.20
CA ALA A 203 10.85 1.56 -4.49
C ALA A 203 9.99 0.96 -3.36
N LEU A 204 10.38 1.16 -2.09
CA LEU A 204 9.59 0.74 -0.93
C LEU A 204 8.21 1.40 -0.96
N SER A 205 8.18 2.71 -1.19
CA SER A 205 6.97 3.52 -1.27
C SER A 205 6.06 3.09 -2.42
N THR A 206 6.61 2.96 -3.63
CA THR A 206 5.88 2.54 -4.84
C THR A 206 5.12 1.22 -4.64
N VAL A 207 5.76 0.25 -3.99
CA VAL A 207 5.10 -1.04 -3.71
C VAL A 207 4.10 -0.93 -2.56
N ALA A 208 4.43 -0.19 -1.50
CA ALA A 208 3.59 -0.07 -0.31
C ALA A 208 2.30 0.72 -0.57
N ASP A 209 2.35 1.70 -1.46
CA ASP A 209 1.21 2.51 -1.90
C ASP A 209 0.37 1.85 -3.00
N VAL A 210 0.82 0.68 -3.49
CA VAL A 210 0.10 -0.17 -4.47
C VAL A 210 -0.15 0.53 -5.81
N VAL A 211 0.67 1.51 -6.20
CA VAL A 211 0.60 2.14 -7.52
C VAL A 211 1.04 1.18 -8.63
N LYS A 212 0.59 1.42 -9.87
CA LYS A 212 0.85 0.50 -10.98
C LYS A 212 2.34 0.31 -11.27
N LEU A 213 2.80 -0.94 -11.30
CA LEU A 213 4.18 -1.31 -11.62
C LEU A 213 4.42 -1.29 -13.14
N GLN A 214 4.25 -0.13 -13.73
CA GLN A 214 4.45 0.18 -15.15
C GLN A 214 5.44 1.35 -15.29
N ALA A 215 5.98 1.56 -16.47
CA ALA A 215 6.84 2.70 -16.79
C ALA A 215 7.89 3.02 -15.69
N ASP A 216 7.90 4.25 -15.18
CA ASP A 216 8.86 4.70 -14.16
C ASP A 216 8.75 3.95 -12.84
N ASN A 217 7.54 3.61 -12.39
CA ASN A 217 7.34 2.82 -11.17
C ASN A 217 8.02 1.45 -11.27
N ARG A 218 7.85 0.77 -12.42
CA ARG A 218 8.52 -0.50 -12.65
C ARG A 218 10.04 -0.35 -12.63
N ALA A 219 10.59 0.69 -13.27
CA ALA A 219 12.03 0.95 -13.27
C ALA A 219 12.56 1.25 -11.86
N ILE A 220 11.84 2.07 -11.09
CA ILE A 220 12.16 2.39 -9.69
C ILE A 220 12.20 1.10 -8.85
N VAL A 221 11.14 0.28 -8.91
CA VAL A 221 11.06 -0.94 -8.10
C VAL A 221 12.09 -1.97 -8.53
N THR A 222 12.32 -2.17 -9.84
CA THR A 222 13.34 -3.09 -10.36
C THR A 222 14.72 -2.72 -9.83
N GLU A 223 15.10 -1.44 -9.93
CA GLU A 223 16.40 -0.96 -9.46
C GLU A 223 16.50 -0.99 -7.93
N GLY A 224 15.46 -0.57 -7.21
CA GLY A 224 15.45 -0.60 -5.75
C GLY A 224 15.59 -2.01 -5.19
N LEU A 225 14.87 -3.00 -5.74
CA LEU A 225 14.99 -4.40 -5.34
C LEU A 225 16.40 -4.95 -5.62
N ARG A 226 17.00 -4.60 -6.77
CA ARG A 226 18.38 -4.97 -7.08
C ARG A 226 19.37 -4.42 -6.04
N LEU A 227 19.24 -3.14 -5.71
CA LEU A 227 20.11 -2.47 -4.74
C LEU A 227 19.96 -3.04 -3.32
N ILE A 228 18.74 -3.37 -2.90
CA ILE A 228 18.50 -4.03 -1.62
C ILE A 228 19.20 -5.39 -1.55
N ARG A 229 19.09 -6.21 -2.61
CA ARG A 229 19.78 -7.50 -2.69
C ARG A 229 21.31 -7.36 -2.71
N GLU A 230 21.83 -6.27 -3.27
CA GLU A 230 23.27 -5.93 -3.25
C GLU A 230 23.73 -5.25 -1.96
N ASP A 231 22.84 -5.14 -0.97
CA ASP A 231 23.11 -4.51 0.33
C ASP A 231 23.47 -3.01 0.24
N LYS A 232 22.93 -2.31 -0.77
CA LYS A 232 23.15 -0.88 -1.03
C LYS A 232 21.97 -0.05 -0.53
N MET A 233 21.91 0.18 0.76
CA MET A 233 20.86 0.92 1.43
C MET A 233 21.41 1.66 2.65
N THR A 234 20.56 2.34 3.41
CA THR A 234 20.92 2.93 4.70
C THR A 234 21.04 1.86 5.78
N GLU A 235 21.83 2.12 6.82
CA GLU A 235 21.99 1.18 7.95
C GLU A 235 20.66 0.94 8.67
N GLY A 236 19.83 1.97 8.81
CA GLY A 236 18.54 1.83 9.48
C GLY A 236 17.60 0.86 8.79
N LEU A 237 17.51 0.92 7.45
CA LEU A 237 16.72 -0.02 6.67
C LEU A 237 17.30 -1.43 6.73
N ARG A 238 18.63 -1.56 6.63
CA ARG A 238 19.34 -2.84 6.75
C ARG A 238 19.03 -3.53 8.09
N GLU A 239 19.12 -2.79 9.18
CA GLU A 239 18.82 -3.32 10.52
C GLU A 239 17.34 -3.69 10.68
N LEU A 240 16.41 -2.95 10.04
CA LEU A 240 15.01 -3.31 10.03
C LEU A 240 14.79 -4.65 9.30
N ILE A 241 15.35 -4.82 8.09
CA ILE A 241 15.23 -6.05 7.29
C ILE A 241 15.81 -7.24 8.07
N ARG A 242 16.99 -7.05 8.70
CA ARG A 242 17.62 -8.07 9.56
C ARG A 242 16.75 -8.40 10.78
N GLY A 243 16.21 -7.39 11.45
CA GLY A 243 15.37 -7.54 12.63
C GLY A 243 14.05 -8.29 12.35
N VAL A 244 13.50 -8.12 11.16
CA VAL A 244 12.33 -8.89 10.68
C VAL A 244 12.70 -10.33 10.28
N GLY A 245 14.00 -10.64 10.12
CA GLY A 245 14.50 -11.97 9.78
C GLY A 245 14.43 -12.31 8.29
N ILE A 246 14.55 -11.31 7.42
CA ILE A 246 14.47 -11.47 5.96
C ILE A 246 15.87 -11.64 5.38
N ASP A 247 16.02 -12.62 4.48
CA ASP A 247 17.23 -12.82 3.67
C ASP A 247 17.22 -11.88 2.47
N LEU A 248 18.26 -11.04 2.35
CA LEU A 248 18.40 -10.08 1.26
C LEU A 248 18.41 -10.74 -0.12
N SER A 249 18.97 -11.95 -0.24
CA SER A 249 19.06 -12.65 -1.53
C SER A 249 17.70 -13.02 -2.13
N THR A 250 16.67 -13.13 -1.28
CA THR A 250 15.29 -13.48 -1.67
C THR A 250 14.33 -12.29 -1.59
N PHE A 251 14.85 -11.09 -1.34
CA PHE A 251 14.03 -9.89 -1.17
C PHE A 251 13.33 -9.52 -2.48
N ASP A 252 12.02 -9.39 -2.45
CA ASP A 252 11.16 -9.11 -3.60
C ASP A 252 10.05 -8.09 -3.27
N GLU A 253 9.19 -7.80 -4.24
CA GLU A 253 8.05 -6.90 -4.07
C GLU A 253 7.06 -7.42 -3.02
N GLY A 254 6.90 -8.74 -2.92
CA GLY A 254 6.07 -9.37 -1.87
C GLY A 254 6.64 -9.11 -0.48
N THR A 255 7.95 -9.14 -0.33
CA THR A 255 8.64 -8.81 0.92
C THR A 255 8.35 -7.37 1.36
N ILE A 256 8.34 -6.44 0.41
CA ILE A 256 7.93 -5.04 0.69
C ILE A 256 6.46 -5.02 1.13
N GLY A 257 5.56 -5.56 0.31
CA GLY A 257 4.11 -5.44 0.50
C GLY A 257 3.59 -6.14 1.76
N TYR A 258 4.17 -7.29 2.16
CA TYR A 258 3.66 -8.12 3.25
C TYR A 258 4.51 -8.12 4.53
N SER A 259 5.72 -7.60 4.49
CA SER A 259 6.63 -7.62 5.65
C SER A 259 7.13 -6.23 6.04
N ILE A 260 7.89 -5.57 5.18
CA ILE A 260 8.55 -4.29 5.50
C ILE A 260 7.55 -3.13 5.52
N GLY A 261 6.73 -2.96 4.48
CA GLY A 261 5.72 -1.91 4.41
C GLY A 261 4.74 -1.94 5.59
N PRO A 262 4.11 -3.11 5.91
CA PRO A 262 3.29 -3.23 7.11
C PRO A 262 4.02 -2.92 8.43
N CYS A 263 5.32 -3.21 8.53
CA CYS A 263 6.13 -2.91 9.72
C CYS A 263 6.34 -1.39 9.87
N LEU A 264 6.68 -0.70 8.80
CA LEU A 264 6.81 0.76 8.77
C LEU A 264 5.48 1.44 9.08
N ASN A 265 4.41 1.06 8.37
CA ASN A 265 3.06 1.61 8.55
C ASN A 265 2.46 1.40 9.96
N ALA A 266 2.91 0.36 10.69
CA ALA A 266 2.32 0.02 11.98
C ALA A 266 2.49 1.11 13.03
N SER A 267 3.62 1.81 13.01
CA SER A 267 3.92 2.87 13.97
C SER A 267 2.99 4.06 13.81
N GLY A 268 2.69 4.50 12.60
CA GLY A 268 1.72 5.57 12.31
C GLY A 268 0.27 5.17 12.58
N ARG A 269 -0.05 3.87 12.51
CA ARG A 269 -1.38 3.35 12.86
C ARG A 269 -1.65 3.27 14.35
N LEU A 270 -0.62 3.28 15.19
CA LEU A 270 -0.74 3.14 16.65
C LEU A 270 -0.32 4.38 17.43
N SER A 271 0.40 5.34 16.84
CA SER A 271 0.92 6.53 17.52
C SER A 271 1.17 7.69 16.56
N ASP A 272 0.82 8.90 16.98
CA ASP A 272 1.10 10.14 16.22
C ASP A 272 2.60 10.44 16.06
N LYS A 273 3.44 9.93 16.95
CA LYS A 273 4.91 10.07 16.87
C LYS A 273 5.58 8.90 16.12
N GLY A 274 4.78 7.99 15.61
CA GLY A 274 5.28 6.81 14.90
C GLY A 274 6.01 7.18 13.62
N PRO A 275 5.40 7.94 12.71
CA PRO A 275 5.97 8.27 11.41
C PRO A 275 7.32 9.00 11.52
N GLU A 276 7.43 10.01 12.37
CA GLU A 276 8.70 10.71 12.63
C GLU A 276 9.85 9.74 12.98
N LYS A 277 9.54 8.70 13.78
CA LYS A 277 10.54 7.68 14.15
C LYS A 277 10.91 6.78 12.99
N MET A 278 9.98 6.54 12.05
CA MET A 278 10.27 5.75 10.86
C MET A 278 11.17 6.53 9.91
N VAL A 279 10.94 7.82 9.69
CA VAL A 279 11.86 8.68 8.94
C VAL A 279 13.25 8.70 9.59
N GLN A 280 13.34 8.82 10.92
CA GLN A 280 14.61 8.74 11.65
C GLN A 280 15.29 7.39 11.43
N LEU A 281 14.57 6.27 11.52
CA LEU A 281 15.09 4.93 11.26
C LEU A 281 15.60 4.80 9.83
N LEU A 282 14.77 5.12 8.84
CA LEU A 282 15.10 5.00 7.43
C LEU A 282 16.36 5.80 7.06
N THR A 283 16.57 6.96 7.68
CA THR A 283 17.71 7.86 7.38
C THR A 283 18.93 7.66 8.29
N CYS A 284 18.95 6.62 9.14
CA CYS A 284 20.14 6.27 9.93
C CYS A 284 21.27 5.75 9.03
N GLU A 285 22.46 6.31 9.19
CA GLU A 285 23.67 5.95 8.45
C GLU A 285 24.65 5.10 9.28
N THR A 286 24.38 4.91 10.57
CA THR A 286 25.23 4.15 11.50
C THR A 286 24.39 3.30 12.43
N VAL A 287 24.86 2.10 12.71
CA VAL A 287 24.25 1.25 13.74
C VAL A 287 24.58 1.79 15.11
N SER A 288 23.58 1.98 15.94
CA SER A 288 23.69 2.46 17.31
C SER A 288 22.61 1.82 18.19
N GLU A 289 22.74 1.99 19.50
CA GLU A 289 21.70 1.58 20.45
C GLU A 289 20.34 2.25 20.14
N ALA A 290 20.38 3.50 19.68
CA ALA A 290 19.19 4.23 19.25
C ALA A 290 18.56 3.60 17.99
N THR A 291 19.37 3.21 17.01
CA THR A 291 18.91 2.52 15.80
C THR A 291 18.25 1.19 16.16
N SER A 292 18.91 0.36 16.98
CA SER A 292 18.36 -0.93 17.45
C SER A 292 17.03 -0.74 18.19
N SER A 293 16.94 0.27 19.06
CA SER A 293 15.69 0.60 19.77
C SER A 293 14.56 1.03 18.81
N LEU A 294 14.85 1.73 17.70
CA LEU A 294 13.85 2.08 16.70
C LEU A 294 13.36 0.85 15.96
N VAL A 295 14.26 -0.07 15.58
CA VAL A 295 13.91 -1.35 14.93
C VAL A 295 13.00 -2.19 15.82
N GLU A 296 13.39 -2.41 17.08
CA GLU A 296 12.58 -3.16 18.05
C GLU A 296 11.16 -2.57 18.18
N LYS A 297 11.07 -1.23 18.29
CA LYS A 297 9.79 -0.54 18.40
C LYS A 297 8.93 -0.72 17.13
N ALA A 298 9.53 -0.66 15.94
CA ALA A 298 8.81 -0.88 14.68
C ALA A 298 8.24 -2.30 14.63
N ILE A 299 9.03 -3.31 14.98
CA ILE A 299 8.61 -4.72 15.01
C ILE A 299 7.49 -4.93 16.05
N LEU A 300 7.67 -4.43 17.28
CA LEU A 300 6.66 -4.53 18.34
C LEU A 300 5.35 -3.82 17.97
N CYS A 301 5.43 -2.66 17.33
CA CYS A 301 4.24 -1.99 16.81
C CYS A 301 3.50 -2.84 15.77
N ASN A 302 4.23 -3.50 14.88
CA ASN A 302 3.62 -4.37 13.87
C ASN A 302 2.97 -5.62 14.49
N GLU A 303 3.61 -6.23 15.48
CA GLU A 303 3.01 -7.34 16.24
C GLU A 303 1.74 -6.88 16.95
N LYS A 304 1.80 -5.76 17.66
CA LYS A 304 0.64 -5.17 18.33
C LYS A 304 -0.51 -4.84 17.37
N ARG A 305 -0.18 -4.28 16.19
CA ARG A 305 -1.16 -4.05 15.13
C ARG A 305 -1.84 -5.36 14.70
N LYS A 306 -1.07 -6.44 14.50
CA LYS A 306 -1.60 -7.77 14.12
C LYS A 306 -2.54 -8.31 15.20
N GLU A 307 -2.16 -8.23 16.49
CA GLU A 307 -2.99 -8.63 17.61
C GLU A 307 -4.33 -7.87 17.63
N ILE A 308 -4.29 -6.54 17.53
CA ILE A 308 -5.49 -5.70 17.56
C ILE A 308 -6.43 -6.05 16.38
N VAL A 309 -5.86 -6.24 15.19
CA VAL A 309 -6.66 -6.64 14.01
C VAL A 309 -7.28 -8.01 14.22
N ALA A 310 -6.54 -8.99 14.73
CA ALA A 310 -7.04 -10.33 15.00
C ALA A 310 -8.19 -10.32 16.03
N ASP A 311 -8.03 -9.57 17.11
CA ASP A 311 -9.08 -9.42 18.12
C ASP A 311 -10.33 -8.75 17.53
N MET A 312 -10.16 -7.70 16.74
CA MET A 312 -11.27 -7.00 16.06
C MET A 312 -12.02 -7.93 15.11
N LEU A 313 -11.32 -8.76 14.34
CA LEU A 313 -11.91 -9.74 13.43
C LEU A 313 -12.66 -10.86 14.18
N ASN A 314 -12.11 -11.33 15.29
CA ASN A 314 -12.77 -12.35 16.12
C ASN A 314 -14.06 -11.79 16.72
N MET A 315 -14.01 -10.60 17.31
CA MET A 315 -15.20 -9.96 17.88
C MET A 315 -16.25 -9.63 16.81
N ALA A 316 -15.82 -9.14 15.64
CA ALA A 316 -16.73 -8.92 14.51
C ALA A 316 -17.39 -10.21 14.05
N SER A 317 -16.64 -11.30 13.95
CA SER A 317 -17.18 -12.60 13.55
C SER A 317 -18.20 -13.14 14.55
N MET A 318 -17.95 -12.98 15.85
CA MET A 318 -18.91 -13.37 16.91
C MET A 318 -20.19 -12.51 16.85
N TYR A 319 -20.03 -11.20 16.64
CA TYR A 319 -21.16 -10.28 16.49
C TYR A 319 -22.04 -10.66 15.29
N LEU A 320 -21.44 -10.89 14.12
CA LEU A 320 -22.17 -11.23 12.90
C LEU A 320 -22.93 -12.57 13.03
N LEU A 321 -22.34 -13.56 13.70
CA LEU A 321 -23.02 -14.83 14.01
C LEU A 321 -24.20 -14.66 14.97
N ALA A 322 -24.07 -13.76 15.96
CA ALA A 322 -25.11 -13.55 16.97
C ALA A 322 -26.31 -12.73 16.44
N THR A 323 -26.09 -11.89 15.41
CA THR A 323 -27.10 -10.97 14.86
C THR A 323 -27.74 -11.46 13.55
N ASP A 324 -27.35 -12.62 13.04
CA ASP A 324 -27.75 -13.15 11.71
C ASP A 324 -27.50 -12.14 10.56
N ASP A 325 -26.57 -11.20 10.77
CA ASP A 325 -26.18 -10.15 9.82
C ASP A 325 -25.40 -10.74 8.63
N ASP A 326 -25.20 -12.07 8.65
CA ASP A 326 -24.56 -12.79 7.54
C ASP A 326 -25.40 -12.77 6.24
N ASN A 327 -26.70 -12.49 6.34
CA ASN A 327 -27.59 -12.29 5.18
C ASN A 327 -27.63 -10.83 4.68
N SER A 328 -26.92 -9.91 5.32
CA SER A 328 -26.86 -8.50 4.93
C SER A 328 -26.17 -8.26 3.57
N ARG A 329 -26.48 -7.15 2.89
CA ARG A 329 -25.78 -6.73 1.65
C ARG A 329 -24.52 -5.91 1.94
N PHE A 330 -24.46 -5.34 3.14
CA PHE A 330 -23.40 -4.45 3.60
C PHE A 330 -23.09 -4.75 5.08
N LEU A 331 -21.84 -4.93 5.44
CA LEU A 331 -21.45 -5.16 6.82
C LEU A 331 -21.13 -3.84 7.52
N VAL A 332 -21.77 -3.59 8.66
CA VAL A 332 -21.43 -2.48 9.56
C VAL A 332 -21.13 -3.05 10.93
N TYR A 333 -19.84 -3.08 11.28
CA TYR A 333 -19.38 -3.53 12.59
C TYR A 333 -18.92 -2.36 13.44
N HIS A 334 -19.40 -2.25 14.68
CA HIS A 334 -18.94 -1.28 15.65
C HIS A 334 -18.09 -1.95 16.73
N HIS A 335 -16.79 -1.64 16.71
CA HIS A 335 -15.85 -2.07 17.73
C HIS A 335 -15.91 -1.12 18.92
N GLN A 336 -16.63 -1.52 19.97
CA GLN A 336 -16.91 -0.68 21.15
C GLN A 336 -15.67 -0.51 22.03
N GLY A 337 -15.49 0.69 22.57
CA GLY A 337 -14.60 0.97 23.71
C GLY A 337 -13.12 1.13 23.40
N ALA A 338 -12.64 0.83 22.20
CA ALA A 338 -11.24 0.95 21.86
C ALA A 338 -10.98 2.03 20.79
N LYS A 339 -9.99 2.89 21.04
CA LYS A 339 -9.49 3.85 20.04
C LYS A 339 -8.54 3.16 19.05
N HIS A 340 -9.07 2.21 18.26
CA HIS A 340 -8.28 1.49 17.26
C HIS A 340 -8.63 1.93 15.82
N GLU A 341 -9.02 3.19 15.65
CA GLU A 341 -9.40 3.76 14.34
C GLU A 341 -8.29 3.62 13.28
N GLY A 342 -7.01 3.62 13.69
CA GLY A 342 -5.87 3.46 12.80
C GLY A 342 -5.79 2.09 12.09
N VAL A 343 -6.44 1.06 12.63
CA VAL A 343 -6.46 -0.30 12.05
C VAL A 343 -7.83 -0.72 11.52
N ALA A 344 -8.86 0.12 11.71
CA ALA A 344 -10.23 -0.17 11.27
C ALA A 344 -10.31 -0.51 9.77
N GLY A 345 -9.53 0.18 8.92
CA GLY A 345 -9.48 -0.07 7.48
C GLY A 345 -8.89 -1.44 7.12
N ILE A 346 -7.93 -1.95 7.90
CA ILE A 346 -7.37 -3.29 7.71
C ILE A 346 -8.42 -4.35 8.06
N ALA A 347 -9.09 -4.18 9.21
CA ALA A 347 -10.15 -5.08 9.62
C ALA A 347 -11.33 -5.06 8.63
N ALA A 348 -11.72 -3.87 8.13
CA ALA A 348 -12.78 -3.75 7.14
C ALA A 348 -12.44 -4.49 5.83
N ALA A 349 -11.19 -4.39 5.33
CA ALA A 349 -10.75 -5.12 4.15
C ALA A 349 -10.82 -6.63 4.35
N GLN A 350 -10.30 -7.14 5.48
CA GLN A 350 -10.33 -8.58 5.76
C GLN A 350 -11.74 -9.11 6.01
N LEU A 351 -12.63 -8.32 6.61
CA LEU A 351 -14.05 -8.68 6.75
C LEU A 351 -14.76 -8.69 5.39
N ALA A 352 -14.48 -7.71 4.54
CA ALA A 352 -15.06 -7.64 3.20
C ALA A 352 -14.70 -8.88 2.38
N GLU A 353 -13.43 -9.27 2.38
CA GLU A 353 -12.95 -10.50 1.72
C GLU A 353 -13.54 -11.77 2.35
N LYS A 354 -13.54 -11.86 3.68
CA LYS A 354 -14.02 -13.05 4.39
C LYS A 354 -15.50 -13.35 4.17
N TYR A 355 -16.33 -12.29 4.12
CA TYR A 355 -17.78 -12.39 3.99
C TYR A 355 -18.30 -12.08 2.59
N HIS A 356 -17.40 -11.72 1.67
CA HIS A 356 -17.70 -11.36 0.26
C HIS A 356 -18.73 -10.21 0.17
N LYS A 357 -18.54 -9.15 0.96
CA LYS A 357 -19.45 -8.01 1.08
C LYS A 357 -18.68 -6.73 1.39
N PRO A 358 -19.10 -5.57 0.88
CA PRO A 358 -18.55 -4.31 1.35
C PRO A 358 -18.78 -4.14 2.85
N CYS A 359 -17.80 -3.53 3.53
CA CYS A 359 -17.76 -3.47 4.98
C CYS A 359 -17.31 -2.10 5.48
N ILE A 360 -17.95 -1.60 6.55
CA ILE A 360 -17.46 -0.48 7.36
C ILE A 360 -17.23 -0.98 8.79
N VAL A 361 -16.03 -0.72 9.31
CA VAL A 361 -15.68 -0.91 10.72
C VAL A 361 -15.63 0.45 11.39
N LEU A 362 -16.45 0.63 12.42
CA LEU A 362 -16.56 1.83 13.25
C LEU A 362 -15.82 1.60 14.57
N CYS A 363 -15.13 2.63 15.08
CA CYS A 363 -14.41 2.60 16.36
C CYS A 363 -14.74 3.83 17.20
N GLY A 364 -14.65 3.69 18.52
CA GLY A 364 -14.86 4.77 19.49
C GLY A 364 -16.21 4.71 20.18
N SER A 365 -16.54 5.79 20.92
CA SER A 365 -17.81 5.97 21.64
C SER A 365 -18.29 7.41 21.52
N GLY A 366 -19.61 7.61 21.59
CA GLY A 366 -20.26 8.91 21.41
C GLY A 366 -20.19 9.40 19.96
N THR A 367 -19.06 9.91 19.54
CA THR A 367 -18.71 10.14 18.13
C THR A 367 -17.78 9.05 17.68
N VAL A 368 -18.22 8.26 16.69
CA VAL A 368 -17.45 7.15 16.15
C VAL A 368 -16.84 7.51 14.81
N LYS A 369 -15.62 7.01 14.56
CA LYS A 369 -14.95 7.09 13.26
C LYS A 369 -14.84 5.69 12.67
N GLY A 370 -14.91 5.56 11.36
CA GLY A 370 -14.80 4.28 10.69
C GLY A 370 -14.09 4.35 9.36
N SER A 371 -13.73 3.16 8.90
CA SER A 371 -13.17 2.95 7.57
C SER A 371 -14.01 1.93 6.81
N GLY A 372 -14.36 2.28 5.58
CA GLY A 372 -15.06 1.43 4.64
C GLY A 372 -14.12 0.80 3.63
N ARG A 373 -14.44 -0.43 3.23
CA ARG A 373 -13.76 -1.16 2.15
C ARG A 373 -14.77 -1.86 1.27
N THR A 374 -14.48 -1.86 -0.01
CA THR A 374 -15.29 -2.55 -1.01
C THR A 374 -15.04 -4.06 -1.00
N PHE A 375 -15.95 -4.78 -1.65
CA PHE A 375 -15.72 -6.12 -2.16
C PHE A 375 -16.11 -6.14 -3.64
N LEU A 376 -15.22 -6.58 -4.50
CA LEU A 376 -15.38 -6.55 -5.97
C LEU A 376 -15.75 -5.13 -6.46
N THR A 377 -16.87 -4.99 -7.16
CA THR A 377 -17.33 -3.76 -7.82
C THR A 377 -18.24 -2.88 -6.96
N ALA A 378 -18.37 -3.16 -5.66
CA ALA A 378 -19.26 -2.39 -4.79
C ALA A 378 -18.68 -0.98 -4.52
N ASP A 379 -19.41 0.05 -4.89
CA ASP A 379 -19.04 1.45 -4.61
C ASP A 379 -19.52 1.85 -3.21
N VAL A 380 -18.60 1.80 -2.23
CA VAL A 380 -18.90 2.16 -0.84
C VAL A 380 -19.15 3.65 -0.69
N LEU A 381 -18.36 4.50 -1.36
CA LEU A 381 -18.53 5.95 -1.32
C LEU A 381 -19.83 6.39 -1.98
N GLY A 382 -20.17 5.82 -3.14
CA GLY A 382 -21.45 6.07 -3.81
C GLY A 382 -22.65 5.60 -2.99
N SER A 383 -22.50 4.55 -2.19
CA SER A 383 -23.53 4.12 -1.22
C SER A 383 -23.69 5.14 -0.10
N LEU A 384 -22.59 5.69 0.44
CA LEU A 384 -22.64 6.76 1.45
C LEU A 384 -23.31 8.05 0.95
N ARG A 385 -23.12 8.39 -0.32
CA ARG A 385 -23.77 9.56 -0.95
C ARG A 385 -25.29 9.42 -1.08
N LYS A 386 -25.82 8.19 -1.10
CA LYS A 386 -27.25 7.89 -1.30
C LYS A 386 -28.06 7.80 -0.02
N ILE A 387 -27.43 7.73 1.14
CA ILE A 387 -28.14 7.70 2.43
C ILE A 387 -28.47 9.12 2.89
N ASP A 388 -29.35 9.22 3.90
CA ASP A 388 -29.63 10.47 4.58
C ASP A 388 -28.36 11.05 5.22
N GLN A 389 -28.00 12.27 4.80
CA GLN A 389 -26.77 12.92 5.23
C GLN A 389 -26.79 13.36 6.70
N ASP A 390 -27.96 13.52 7.30
CA ASP A 390 -28.12 13.83 8.74
C ASP A 390 -27.65 12.68 9.65
N LEU A 391 -27.48 11.47 9.08
CA LEU A 391 -26.89 10.34 9.79
C LEU A 391 -25.38 10.48 9.96
N LEU A 392 -24.71 11.33 9.16
CA LEU A 392 -23.26 11.47 9.08
C LEU A 392 -22.81 12.83 9.61
N ILE A 393 -21.65 12.86 10.25
CA ILE A 393 -20.93 14.10 10.58
C ILE A 393 -20.03 14.47 9.41
N SER A 394 -19.33 13.48 8.84
CA SER A 394 -18.48 13.64 7.65
C SER A 394 -18.16 12.28 7.03
N TYR A 395 -17.85 12.29 5.75
CA TYR A 395 -17.32 11.14 5.02
C TYR A 395 -16.48 11.60 3.83
N GLY A 396 -15.62 10.73 3.32
CA GLY A 396 -14.79 11.01 2.16
C GLY A 396 -13.92 9.83 1.79
N GLY A 397 -13.25 9.91 0.65
CA GLY A 397 -12.37 8.87 0.10
C GLY A 397 -12.71 8.52 -1.34
N HIS A 398 -12.46 7.27 -1.70
CA HIS A 398 -12.65 6.72 -3.03
C HIS A 398 -13.75 5.64 -3.03
N PRO A 399 -14.26 5.21 -4.21
CA PRO A 399 -15.25 4.15 -4.31
C PRO A 399 -14.86 2.88 -3.55
N GLU A 400 -13.56 2.54 -3.53
CA GLU A 400 -13.01 1.32 -2.95
C GLU A 400 -12.67 1.44 -1.46
N ALA A 401 -12.37 2.65 -0.98
CA ALA A 401 -11.92 2.89 0.38
C ALA A 401 -12.35 4.28 0.87
N CYS A 402 -13.10 4.34 1.97
CA CYS A 402 -13.60 5.60 2.51
C CYS A 402 -13.44 5.69 4.02
N GLY A 403 -13.43 6.94 4.51
CA GLY A 403 -13.58 7.27 5.91
C GLY A 403 -15.02 7.74 6.20
N VAL A 404 -15.51 7.48 7.40
CA VAL A 404 -16.83 7.94 7.86
C VAL A 404 -16.78 8.36 9.31
N LYS A 405 -17.55 9.41 9.67
CA LYS A 405 -17.71 9.88 11.04
C LYS A 405 -19.19 10.12 11.32
N LEU A 406 -19.71 9.55 12.41
CA LEU A 406 -21.11 9.68 12.79
C LEU A 406 -21.29 9.62 14.31
N LEU A 407 -22.49 9.93 14.79
CA LEU A 407 -22.85 9.71 16.18
C LEU A 407 -23.13 8.22 16.43
N GLU A 408 -22.68 7.70 17.56
CA GLU A 408 -22.94 6.30 17.97
C GLU A 408 -24.44 5.98 17.98
N SER A 409 -25.28 6.91 18.39
CA SER A 409 -26.74 6.78 18.36
C SER A 409 -27.32 6.53 16.97
N ASN A 410 -26.63 6.98 15.93
CA ASN A 410 -27.06 6.86 14.53
C ASN A 410 -26.70 5.51 13.92
N ILE A 411 -25.87 4.67 14.56
CA ILE A 411 -25.39 3.40 13.99
C ILE A 411 -26.54 2.48 13.53
N PRO A 412 -27.63 2.28 14.30
CA PRO A 412 -28.71 1.41 13.84
C PRO A 412 -29.39 1.93 12.56
N ALA A 413 -29.68 3.24 12.50
CA ALA A 413 -30.28 3.88 11.32
C ALA A 413 -29.32 3.87 10.12
N PHE A 414 -28.02 4.16 10.36
CA PHE A 414 -26.95 4.08 9.36
C PHE A 414 -26.84 2.68 8.75
N ARG A 415 -26.84 1.62 9.59
CA ARG A 415 -26.81 0.24 9.13
C ARG A 415 -28.00 -0.08 8.22
N ALA A 416 -29.22 0.27 8.66
CA ALA A 416 -30.43 0.05 7.87
C ALA A 416 -30.39 0.82 6.53
N ALA A 417 -29.91 2.05 6.53
CA ALA A 417 -29.78 2.88 5.33
C ALA A 417 -28.79 2.26 4.34
N MET A 418 -27.59 1.83 4.80
CA MET A 418 -26.59 1.18 3.95
C MET A 418 -27.09 -0.13 3.33
N GLN A 419 -27.85 -0.94 4.09
CA GLN A 419 -28.49 -2.15 3.56
C GLN A 419 -29.45 -1.84 2.38
N LYS A 420 -30.18 -0.74 2.48
CA LYS A 420 -31.19 -0.35 1.49
C LYS A 420 -30.58 0.14 0.18
N VAL A 421 -29.49 0.90 0.25
CA VAL A 421 -28.89 1.56 -0.91
C VAL A 421 -27.82 0.73 -1.62
N THR A 422 -27.20 -0.24 -0.91
CA THR A 422 -26.12 -1.05 -1.47
C THR A 422 -26.70 -2.15 -2.37
N PRO A 423 -26.28 -2.22 -3.63
CA PRO A 423 -26.68 -3.33 -4.51
C PRO A 423 -26.10 -4.65 -4.00
N LYS A 424 -26.75 -5.76 -4.37
CA LYS A 424 -26.18 -7.09 -4.13
C LYS A 424 -24.91 -7.24 -4.99
N VAL A 425 -23.85 -7.73 -4.39
CA VAL A 425 -22.63 -8.07 -5.14
C VAL A 425 -22.83 -9.48 -5.73
N ASP A 426 -22.72 -9.57 -7.03
CA ASP A 426 -22.75 -10.86 -7.72
C ASP A 426 -21.33 -11.45 -7.70
N ILE A 427 -21.18 -12.58 -7.01
CA ILE A 427 -19.92 -13.33 -7.00
C ILE A 427 -19.85 -14.14 -8.28
N PRO A 428 -18.79 -13.98 -9.09
CA PRO A 428 -18.64 -14.79 -10.30
C PRO A 428 -18.64 -16.28 -9.99
N GLU A 429 -19.43 -17.04 -10.72
CA GLU A 429 -19.44 -18.51 -10.61
C GLU A 429 -18.22 -19.14 -11.27
N GLU A 430 -17.59 -18.43 -12.20
CA GLU A 430 -16.39 -18.85 -12.92
C GLU A 430 -15.14 -18.17 -12.36
N LEU A 431 -14.06 -18.92 -12.17
CA LEU A 431 -12.72 -18.40 -11.95
C LEU A 431 -11.94 -18.44 -13.25
N LEU A 432 -11.62 -17.25 -13.77
CA LEU A 432 -10.84 -17.09 -14.99
C LEU A 432 -9.35 -17.31 -14.69
N TYR A 433 -8.65 -18.03 -15.57
CA TYR A 433 -7.21 -18.22 -15.51
C TYR A 433 -6.56 -18.03 -16.89
N ASP A 434 -5.23 -17.89 -16.92
CA ASP A 434 -4.49 -17.49 -18.11
C ASP A 434 -3.87 -18.70 -18.84
N PHE A 435 -3.31 -19.68 -18.11
CA PHE A 435 -2.59 -20.81 -18.68
C PHE A 435 -2.97 -22.14 -18.02
N ASP A 436 -3.07 -23.20 -18.81
CA ASP A 436 -3.00 -24.58 -18.34
C ASP A 436 -1.51 -25.00 -18.37
N ILE A 437 -0.95 -25.40 -17.23
CA ILE A 437 0.47 -25.80 -17.10
C ILE A 437 0.56 -27.24 -16.63
N GLU A 438 1.23 -28.06 -17.44
CA GLU A 438 1.58 -29.42 -17.06
C GLU A 438 2.77 -29.42 -16.08
N ALA A 439 2.87 -30.45 -15.26
CA ALA A 439 3.86 -30.48 -14.17
C ALA A 439 5.32 -30.44 -14.65
N ASP A 440 5.62 -31.04 -15.80
CA ASP A 440 6.94 -31.05 -16.41
C ASP A 440 7.37 -29.69 -16.98
N ALA A 441 6.42 -28.84 -17.34
CA ALA A 441 6.67 -27.48 -17.82
C ALA A 441 6.71 -26.44 -16.70
N ALA A 442 6.33 -26.80 -15.46
CA ALA A 442 6.13 -25.85 -14.37
C ALA A 442 7.39 -25.09 -13.96
N GLU A 443 8.55 -25.76 -13.91
CA GLU A 443 9.81 -25.11 -13.52
C GLU A 443 10.28 -24.11 -14.59
N ALA A 444 10.21 -24.49 -15.87
CA ALA A 444 10.55 -23.60 -16.96
C ALA A 444 9.63 -22.37 -17.00
N PHE A 445 8.32 -22.57 -16.82
CA PHE A 445 7.35 -21.47 -16.74
C PHE A 445 7.64 -20.53 -15.58
N ALA A 446 7.87 -21.07 -14.37
CA ALA A 446 8.17 -20.25 -13.19
C ALA A 446 9.50 -19.49 -13.34
N THR A 447 10.49 -20.07 -14.01
CA THR A 447 11.78 -19.43 -14.30
C THR A 447 11.61 -18.28 -15.29
N GLU A 448 10.94 -18.51 -16.42
CA GLU A 448 10.65 -17.47 -17.41
C GLU A 448 9.84 -16.34 -16.80
N GLN A 449 8.86 -16.67 -15.95
CA GLN A 449 8.03 -15.67 -15.25
C GLN A 449 8.88 -14.69 -14.42
N GLN A 450 9.98 -15.14 -13.80
CA GLN A 450 10.83 -14.26 -12.99
C GLN A 450 11.48 -13.13 -13.81
N GLU A 451 11.68 -13.30 -15.12
CA GLU A 451 12.22 -12.25 -15.99
C GLU A 451 11.26 -11.04 -16.11
N TYR A 452 10.00 -11.26 -15.81
CA TYR A 452 8.94 -10.24 -15.87
C TYR A 452 8.61 -9.61 -14.52
N ALA A 453 9.31 -9.96 -13.44
CA ALA A 453 9.18 -9.29 -12.14
C ALA A 453 9.71 -7.82 -12.23
N PRO A 454 9.29 -6.91 -11.35
CA PRO A 454 8.39 -7.08 -10.21
C PRO A 454 6.91 -7.18 -10.62
N PHE A 455 6.13 -7.92 -9.82
CA PHE A 455 4.69 -8.08 -10.00
C PHE A 455 3.90 -7.28 -8.97
N GLY A 456 2.70 -6.83 -9.36
CA GLY A 456 1.83 -6.03 -8.52
C GLY A 456 0.68 -5.42 -9.29
N ALA A 457 0.17 -4.27 -8.83
CA ALA A 457 -0.82 -3.51 -9.57
C ALA A 457 -0.28 -3.17 -10.98
N GLY A 458 -1.11 -3.27 -12.00
CA GLY A 458 -0.72 -3.01 -13.40
C GLY A 458 0.20 -4.05 -14.05
N ASN A 459 0.82 -4.95 -13.27
CA ASN A 459 1.61 -6.09 -13.76
C ASN A 459 1.35 -7.34 -12.89
N PRO A 460 0.16 -7.95 -12.96
CA PRO A 460 -0.19 -9.09 -12.12
C PRO A 460 0.57 -10.36 -12.53
N LYS A 461 0.80 -11.25 -11.55
CA LYS A 461 1.25 -12.62 -11.86
C LYS A 461 0.15 -13.36 -12.63
N PRO A 462 0.50 -14.16 -13.67
CA PRO A 462 -0.47 -14.96 -14.38
C PRO A 462 -1.12 -16.01 -13.46
N LEU A 463 -2.40 -16.25 -13.66
CA LEU A 463 -3.10 -17.35 -13.00
C LEU A 463 -2.97 -18.60 -13.85
N VAL A 464 -2.39 -19.64 -13.26
CA VAL A 464 -2.23 -20.94 -13.92
C VAL A 464 -3.15 -21.98 -13.31
N ARG A 465 -3.63 -22.90 -14.13
CA ARG A 465 -4.33 -24.11 -13.68
C ARG A 465 -3.42 -25.31 -13.79
N MET A 466 -3.37 -26.11 -12.73
CA MET A 466 -2.60 -27.35 -12.67
C MET A 466 -3.43 -28.48 -12.07
N LYS A 467 -3.27 -29.69 -12.60
CA LYS A 467 -3.86 -30.93 -12.07
C LYS A 467 -2.73 -31.83 -11.60
N LEU A 468 -2.69 -32.08 -10.29
CA LEU A 468 -1.56 -32.73 -9.63
C LEU A 468 -2.04 -33.92 -8.76
N HIS A 469 -1.15 -34.92 -8.57
CA HIS A 469 -1.43 -36.10 -7.77
C HIS A 469 -1.01 -35.89 -6.32
N VAL A 470 -1.97 -35.95 -5.40
CA VAL A 470 -1.74 -35.69 -3.97
C VAL A 470 -1.08 -36.89 -3.30
N VAL A 471 -0.01 -36.65 -2.57
CA VAL A 471 0.67 -37.61 -1.69
C VAL A 471 0.25 -37.40 -0.23
N LYS A 472 0.17 -36.13 0.19
CA LYS A 472 -0.14 -35.77 1.57
C LYS A 472 -0.81 -34.41 1.67
N VAL A 473 -1.73 -34.29 2.63
CA VAL A 473 -2.43 -33.04 2.96
C VAL A 473 -1.99 -32.58 4.35
N PHE A 474 -1.66 -31.29 4.47
CA PHE A 474 -1.35 -30.66 5.74
C PHE A 474 -2.30 -29.51 6.00
N PHE A 475 -2.68 -29.36 7.27
CA PHE A 475 -3.38 -28.19 7.75
C PHE A 475 -2.41 -27.32 8.54
N MET A 476 -2.36 -26.03 8.24
CA MET A 476 -1.41 -25.08 8.79
C MET A 476 -2.13 -23.86 9.38
N GLY A 477 -1.38 -23.07 10.16
CA GLY A 477 -1.90 -21.97 10.97
C GLY A 477 -2.42 -22.46 12.33
N ASP A 478 -2.54 -21.53 13.30
CA ASP A 478 -2.90 -21.85 14.69
C ASP A 478 -4.30 -22.50 14.79
N ALA A 479 -5.24 -22.05 13.95
CA ALA A 479 -6.58 -22.60 13.83
C ALA A 479 -6.69 -23.71 12.76
N LYS A 480 -5.58 -24.17 12.18
CA LYS A 480 -5.54 -25.14 11.07
C LYS A 480 -6.40 -24.74 9.87
N GLN A 481 -6.49 -23.45 9.61
CA GLN A 481 -7.36 -22.87 8.59
C GLN A 481 -6.78 -22.94 7.18
N HIS A 482 -5.45 -23.07 7.03
CA HIS A 482 -4.78 -23.16 5.74
C HIS A 482 -4.56 -24.60 5.33
N VAL A 483 -4.52 -24.90 4.05
CA VAL A 483 -4.28 -26.24 3.53
C VAL A 483 -3.10 -26.24 2.56
N LYS A 484 -2.23 -27.25 2.71
CA LYS A 484 -1.11 -27.52 1.80
C LYS A 484 -1.14 -28.95 1.32
N PHE A 485 -1.13 -29.15 0.01
CA PHE A 485 -1.00 -30.46 -0.62
C PHE A 485 0.45 -30.64 -1.06
N LEU A 486 1.06 -31.78 -0.69
CA LEU A 486 2.27 -32.26 -1.32
C LEU A 486 1.90 -33.21 -2.44
N THR A 487 2.52 -33.03 -3.59
CA THR A 487 2.19 -33.80 -4.80
C THR A 487 3.34 -34.72 -5.23
N LYS A 488 3.03 -35.72 -6.06
CA LYS A 488 4.04 -36.64 -6.61
C LYS A 488 5.04 -35.92 -7.52
N GLU A 489 4.57 -34.86 -8.17
CA GLU A 489 5.32 -34.03 -9.09
C GLU A 489 6.32 -33.10 -8.39
N GLY A 490 6.34 -33.09 -7.05
CA GLY A 490 7.22 -32.25 -6.25
C GLY A 490 6.78 -30.81 -6.12
N ILE A 491 5.63 -30.45 -6.70
CA ILE A 491 5.02 -29.12 -6.63
C ILE A 491 4.08 -29.11 -5.42
N SER A 492 4.23 -28.13 -4.52
CA SER A 492 3.27 -27.97 -3.42
C SER A 492 2.12 -27.02 -3.84
N VAL A 493 0.89 -27.35 -3.44
CA VAL A 493 -0.27 -26.47 -3.61
C VAL A 493 -0.68 -25.95 -2.24
N LEU A 494 -0.64 -24.63 -2.06
CA LEU A 494 -1.01 -23.96 -0.81
C LEU A 494 -2.24 -23.11 -1.05
N GLN A 495 -3.25 -23.21 -0.20
CA GLN A 495 -4.32 -22.22 -0.13
C GLN A 495 -4.51 -21.72 1.29
N PHE A 496 -4.40 -20.42 1.47
CA PHE A 496 -4.77 -19.76 2.71
C PHE A 496 -6.29 -19.85 2.92
N ASP A 497 -6.72 -20.09 4.16
CA ASP A 497 -8.12 -20.32 4.56
C ASP A 497 -8.87 -21.42 3.79
N GLY A 498 -8.13 -22.26 3.05
CA GLY A 498 -8.66 -23.30 2.19
C GLY A 498 -9.20 -24.55 2.93
N ALA A 499 -8.95 -24.69 4.24
CA ALA A 499 -9.39 -25.89 5.00
C ALA A 499 -10.91 -26.08 4.99
N LYS A 500 -11.68 -25.00 4.91
CA LYS A 500 -13.16 -25.04 4.82
C LYS A 500 -13.65 -25.81 3.59
N ALA A 501 -12.92 -25.73 2.47
CA ALA A 501 -13.26 -26.42 1.22
C ALA A 501 -13.12 -27.95 1.32
N LEU A 502 -12.41 -28.43 2.35
CA LEU A 502 -12.24 -29.86 2.65
C LEU A 502 -13.20 -30.38 3.73
N LYS A 503 -14.14 -29.55 4.23
CA LYS A 503 -15.09 -29.96 5.28
C LYS A 503 -15.87 -31.21 4.82
N GLY A 504 -15.80 -32.26 5.62
CA GLY A 504 -16.45 -33.56 5.34
C GLY A 504 -15.66 -34.50 4.41
N LYS A 505 -14.50 -34.08 3.89
CA LYS A 505 -13.61 -34.94 3.12
C LYS A 505 -12.49 -35.48 4.00
N LYS A 506 -12.15 -36.76 3.84
CA LYS A 506 -11.04 -37.39 4.56
C LYS A 506 -9.74 -37.13 3.78
N PRO A 507 -8.73 -36.47 4.38
CA PRO A 507 -7.49 -36.08 3.69
C PRO A 507 -6.76 -37.28 3.02
N GLU A 508 -6.79 -38.45 3.64
CA GLU A 508 -6.18 -39.68 3.14
C GLU A 508 -6.84 -40.24 1.87
N TRP A 509 -8.04 -39.81 1.54
CA TRP A 509 -8.77 -40.26 0.35
C TRP A 509 -8.57 -39.30 -0.86
N ILE A 510 -7.99 -38.15 -0.64
CA ILE A 510 -7.72 -37.18 -1.71
C ILE A 510 -6.56 -37.69 -2.57
N LYS A 511 -6.81 -37.98 -3.84
CA LYS A 511 -5.83 -38.50 -4.79
C LYS A 511 -5.31 -37.46 -5.75
N THR A 512 -6.15 -36.49 -6.10
CA THR A 512 -5.77 -35.42 -7.05
C THR A 512 -6.29 -34.07 -6.55
N VAL A 513 -5.56 -33.02 -6.91
CA VAL A 513 -5.96 -31.62 -6.75
C VAL A 513 -5.91 -30.94 -8.13
N ASP A 514 -7.01 -30.28 -8.50
CA ASP A 514 -7.14 -29.40 -9.66
C ASP A 514 -7.21 -27.97 -9.10
N ALA A 515 -6.18 -27.18 -9.29
CA ALA A 515 -6.04 -25.89 -8.63
C ALA A 515 -5.70 -24.77 -9.62
N VAL A 516 -6.26 -23.59 -9.35
CA VAL A 516 -5.96 -22.34 -10.05
C VAL A 516 -5.31 -21.36 -9.09
N GLY A 517 -4.17 -20.81 -9.46
CA GLY A 517 -3.42 -19.90 -8.63
C GLY A 517 -2.19 -19.32 -9.30
N THR A 518 -1.29 -18.74 -8.53
CA THR A 518 0.00 -18.23 -9.00
C THR A 518 1.10 -19.25 -8.74
N LEU A 519 1.89 -19.56 -9.77
CA LEU A 519 3.03 -20.47 -9.66
C LEU A 519 4.30 -19.68 -9.35
N GLY A 520 5.18 -20.23 -8.51
CA GLY A 520 6.45 -19.60 -8.19
C GLY A 520 7.36 -20.49 -7.36
N PHE A 521 8.55 -19.99 -7.04
CA PHE A 521 9.47 -20.65 -6.14
C PHE A 521 9.21 -20.21 -4.69
N ASN A 522 9.24 -21.16 -3.78
CA ASN A 522 9.16 -20.92 -2.34
C ASN A 522 10.42 -21.47 -1.67
N THR A 523 11.17 -20.59 -0.98
CA THR A 523 12.37 -20.97 -0.23
C THR A 523 12.05 -20.98 1.26
N TYR A 524 12.21 -22.15 1.87
CA TYR A 524 12.00 -22.34 3.30
C TYR A 524 13.15 -23.16 3.90
N MET A 525 13.81 -22.65 4.92
CA MET A 525 14.99 -23.26 5.57
C MET A 525 16.07 -23.67 4.55
N GLY A 526 16.38 -22.79 3.60
CA GLY A 526 17.40 -23.03 2.57
C GLY A 526 17.02 -24.02 1.46
N LYS A 527 15.79 -24.54 1.47
CA LYS A 527 15.27 -25.43 0.42
C LYS A 527 14.27 -24.69 -0.45
N THR A 528 14.59 -24.55 -1.73
CA THR A 528 13.69 -23.98 -2.75
C THR A 528 12.88 -25.08 -3.41
N THR A 529 11.56 -24.85 -3.52
CA THR A 529 10.61 -25.79 -4.14
C THR A 529 9.59 -24.99 -4.95
N LEU A 530 9.03 -25.62 -6.00
CA LEU A 530 7.88 -25.05 -6.70
C LEU A 530 6.63 -25.09 -5.83
N GLN A 531 5.91 -23.99 -5.83
CA GLN A 531 4.64 -23.85 -5.11
C GLN A 531 3.60 -23.14 -5.97
N LEU A 532 2.42 -23.73 -6.04
CA LEU A 532 1.22 -23.09 -6.56
C LEU A 532 0.45 -22.50 -5.36
N GLU A 533 0.40 -21.19 -5.26
CA GLU A 533 -0.46 -20.50 -4.30
C GLU A 533 -1.86 -20.39 -4.89
N ALA A 534 -2.73 -21.29 -4.45
CA ALA A 534 -4.04 -21.46 -5.04
C ALA A 534 -5.05 -20.40 -4.56
N LYS A 535 -5.73 -19.77 -5.51
CA LYS A 535 -6.95 -18.99 -5.25
C LYS A 535 -8.16 -19.90 -5.06
N SER A 536 -8.16 -21.04 -5.76
CA SER A 536 -9.22 -22.05 -5.65
C SER A 536 -8.67 -23.43 -5.99
N PHE A 537 -9.27 -24.48 -5.41
CA PHE A 537 -8.97 -25.86 -5.77
C PHE A 537 -10.23 -26.75 -5.71
N ALA A 538 -10.18 -27.81 -6.49
CA ALA A 538 -11.10 -28.97 -6.41
C ALA A 538 -10.29 -30.24 -6.16
N VAL A 539 -10.82 -31.18 -5.38
CA VAL A 539 -10.14 -32.45 -5.05
C VAL A 539 -11.00 -33.65 -5.39
N LYS A 540 -10.35 -34.73 -5.84
CA LYS A 540 -10.96 -36.03 -6.12
C LYS A 540 -10.23 -37.15 -5.39
#